data_9448b5c1b3fd54a94b04b524e837018f
#
_entry.id   9448b5c1b3fd54a94b04b524e837018f
#
_cell.length_a   1.000
_cell.length_b   1.000
_cell.length_c   1.000
_cell.angle_alpha   90.00
_cell.angle_beta   90.00
_cell.angle_gamma   90.00
#
_symmetry.space_group_name_H-M   'P 1'
#
loop_
_entity.id
_entity.type
_entity.pdbx_description
1 polymer ?
#
loop_
_entity_poly.entity_id
_entity_poly.type
_entity_poly.pdbx_seq_one_letter_code
_entity_poly.pdbx_strand_id
1 'polypeptide(L)'
;MTPTLPALALDALVLFVMILARYFLIAGGCFLLIYGSWGGQAPRFGAGETPPSSQRMQRDIRLSVQSAVVFAVGAALLVAAIRMGITRIYLDPHRYGWWYLALSYGAVLVIQDAYFYFTHRLFHHRQLFRWFHAAHHQSRQPTPWTSFAFDTVEAAVQALFLLVIVFLLPLHMVTLMAVLLTMSIWAVINHLGLDRLPGSFPHGWLGRWFIGPAHHSLHHEKYGVHFGLYFTFWDRLLGTEDPDYALRYDPGAH
;
A
#
# COMPACT_ATOMS: atom_id res chain seq x y z
N MET A 1 27.79 -14.32 10.82
CA MET A 1 28.69 -14.03 9.67
C MET A 1 28.14 -12.81 8.94
N THR A 2 28.99 -11.85 8.61
CA THR A 2 28.61 -10.69 7.77
C THR A 2 28.28 -11.20 6.35
N PRO A 3 27.17 -10.78 5.75
CA PRO A 3 26.81 -11.20 4.40
C PRO A 3 27.84 -10.67 3.40
N THR A 4 28.24 -11.52 2.45
CA THR A 4 29.10 -11.11 1.33
C THR A 4 28.28 -10.36 0.29
N LEU A 5 28.90 -9.48 -0.49
CA LEU A 5 28.22 -8.74 -1.55
C LEU A 5 27.51 -9.66 -2.57
N PRO A 6 28.10 -10.79 -3.03
CA PRO A 6 27.39 -11.74 -3.90
C PRO A 6 26.17 -12.37 -3.24
N ALA A 7 26.20 -12.67 -1.94
CA ALA A 7 25.04 -13.21 -1.23
C ALA A 7 23.90 -12.17 -1.12
N LEU A 8 24.23 -10.92 -0.83
CA LEU A 8 23.24 -9.83 -0.83
C LEU A 8 22.60 -9.62 -2.22
N ALA A 9 23.42 -9.67 -3.27
CA ALA A 9 22.92 -9.53 -4.63
C ALA A 9 21.99 -10.69 -5.03
N LEU A 10 22.31 -11.92 -4.63
CA LEU A 10 21.46 -13.08 -4.86
C LEU A 10 20.16 -12.97 -4.06
N ASP A 11 20.21 -12.59 -2.77
CA ASP A 11 19.02 -12.37 -1.96
C ASP A 11 18.13 -11.29 -2.61
N ALA A 12 18.70 -10.17 -3.05
CA ALA A 12 17.96 -9.09 -3.71
C ALA A 12 17.30 -9.58 -5.02
N LEU A 13 17.99 -10.38 -5.83
CA LEU A 13 17.43 -10.95 -7.06
C LEU A 13 16.25 -11.89 -6.77
N VAL A 14 16.42 -12.82 -5.83
CA VAL A 14 15.35 -13.75 -5.44
C VAL A 14 14.13 -12.98 -4.90
N LEU A 15 14.35 -12.01 -4.00
CA LEU A 15 13.29 -11.19 -3.44
C LEU A 15 12.63 -10.32 -4.49
N PHE A 16 13.37 -9.78 -5.45
CA PHE A 16 12.81 -9.05 -6.59
C PHE A 16 11.83 -9.92 -7.38
N VAL A 17 12.22 -11.14 -7.74
CA VAL A 17 11.33 -12.07 -8.45
C VAL A 17 10.08 -12.39 -7.60
N MET A 18 10.24 -12.62 -6.30
CA MET A 18 9.11 -12.89 -5.39
C MET A 18 8.16 -11.68 -5.27
N ILE A 19 8.71 -10.46 -5.17
CA ILE A 19 7.91 -9.22 -5.10
C ILE A 19 7.14 -9.01 -6.39
N LEU A 20 7.78 -9.20 -7.55
CA LEU A 20 7.12 -9.10 -8.85
C LEU A 20 6.04 -10.18 -9.03
N ALA A 21 6.33 -11.44 -8.68
CA ALA A 21 5.34 -12.51 -8.74
C ALA A 21 4.11 -12.16 -7.89
N ARG A 22 4.31 -11.71 -6.65
CA ARG A 22 3.22 -11.26 -5.76
C ARG A 22 2.45 -10.09 -6.37
N TYR A 23 3.13 -9.08 -6.91
CA TYR A 23 2.50 -7.93 -7.55
C TYR A 23 1.63 -8.36 -8.73
N PHE A 24 2.16 -9.14 -9.66
CA PHE A 24 1.39 -9.60 -10.82
C PHE A 24 0.25 -10.55 -10.45
N LEU A 25 0.42 -11.39 -9.43
CA LEU A 25 -0.66 -12.27 -8.94
C LEU A 25 -1.79 -11.47 -8.30
N ILE A 26 -1.49 -10.52 -7.40
CA ILE A 26 -2.52 -9.77 -6.68
C ILE A 26 -3.11 -8.68 -7.58
N ALA A 27 -2.31 -7.77 -8.12
CA ALA A 27 -2.79 -6.67 -8.95
C ALA A 27 -3.35 -7.18 -10.28
N GLY A 28 -2.66 -8.10 -10.94
CA GLY A 28 -3.11 -8.73 -12.19
C GLY A 28 -4.35 -9.58 -12.00
N GLY A 29 -4.41 -10.37 -10.94
CA GLY A 29 -5.60 -11.15 -10.58
C GLY A 29 -6.81 -10.26 -10.31
N CYS A 30 -6.66 -9.22 -9.51
CA CYS A 30 -7.72 -8.23 -9.27
C CYS A 30 -8.13 -7.51 -10.55
N PHE A 31 -7.15 -7.11 -11.38
CA PHE A 31 -7.45 -6.48 -12.68
C PHE A 31 -8.29 -7.39 -13.57
N LEU A 32 -7.90 -8.67 -13.73
CA LEU A 32 -8.65 -9.63 -14.54
C LEU A 32 -10.04 -9.90 -13.98
N LEU A 33 -10.19 -10.03 -12.67
CA LEU A 33 -11.49 -10.25 -12.04
C LEU A 33 -12.44 -9.07 -12.20
N ILE A 34 -11.94 -7.85 -12.05
CA ILE A 34 -12.76 -6.63 -12.08
C ILE A 34 -13.00 -6.16 -13.51
N TYR A 35 -11.93 -6.07 -14.31
CA TYR A 35 -12.03 -5.49 -15.65
C TYR A 35 -12.29 -6.54 -16.75
N GLY A 36 -11.86 -7.80 -16.54
CA GLY A 36 -12.04 -8.91 -17.50
C GLY A 36 -13.45 -9.49 -17.47
N SER A 37 -14.08 -9.61 -16.28
CA SER A 37 -15.43 -10.20 -16.13
C SER A 37 -16.56 -9.27 -16.59
N TRP A 38 -16.30 -7.98 -16.77
CA TRP A 38 -17.30 -6.97 -17.10
C TRP A 38 -17.41 -6.70 -18.61
N GLY A 39 -16.88 -7.58 -19.46
CA GLY A 39 -17.06 -7.52 -20.93
C GLY A 39 -16.57 -6.21 -21.57
N GLY A 40 -15.52 -5.59 -21.01
CA GLY A 40 -15.00 -4.30 -21.48
C GLY A 40 -15.81 -3.08 -21.01
N GLN A 41 -16.90 -3.27 -20.27
CA GLN A 41 -17.54 -2.19 -19.52
C GLN A 41 -16.75 -2.02 -18.23
N ALA A 42 -15.82 -1.06 -18.24
CA ALA A 42 -15.15 -0.66 -17.00
C ALA A 42 -16.20 -0.36 -15.91
N PRO A 43 -15.96 -0.76 -14.64
CA PRO A 43 -16.76 -0.26 -13.53
C PRO A 43 -16.87 1.26 -13.72
N ARG A 44 -18.06 1.82 -13.60
CA ARG A 44 -18.27 3.25 -13.87
C ARG A 44 -17.39 4.06 -12.91
N PHE A 45 -16.23 4.46 -13.43
CA PHE A 45 -15.53 5.65 -12.94
C PHE A 45 -16.55 6.78 -13.00
N GLY A 46 -16.50 7.75 -12.11
CA GLY A 46 -17.49 8.82 -11.98
C GLY A 46 -18.10 9.27 -13.31
N ALA A 47 -19.33 9.71 -13.31
CA ALA A 47 -20.14 9.93 -14.52
C ALA A 47 -19.35 10.74 -15.58
N GLY A 48 -18.99 10.11 -16.69
CA GLY A 48 -18.31 10.72 -17.83
C GLY A 48 -16.85 10.38 -18.05
N GLU A 49 -16.23 9.52 -17.25
CA GLU A 49 -14.80 9.21 -17.36
C GLU A 49 -14.51 8.04 -18.32
N THR A 50 -13.48 8.21 -19.12
CA THR A 50 -12.99 7.16 -20.03
C THR A 50 -12.16 6.13 -19.27
N PRO A 51 -12.20 4.83 -19.65
CA PRO A 51 -11.34 3.81 -19.05
C PRO A 51 -9.85 4.23 -19.10
N PRO A 52 -9.04 3.83 -18.09
CA PRO A 52 -7.61 4.12 -18.09
C PRO A 52 -6.96 3.61 -19.37
N SER A 53 -6.15 4.46 -20.02
CA SER A 53 -5.49 4.08 -21.24
C SER A 53 -4.44 2.99 -21.02
N SER A 54 -4.23 2.12 -22.02
CA SER A 54 -3.18 1.10 -21.98
C SER A 54 -1.79 1.68 -21.73
N GLN A 55 -1.53 2.89 -22.22
CA GLN A 55 -0.27 3.60 -22.01
C GLN A 55 -0.06 3.99 -20.55
N ARG A 56 -1.12 4.43 -19.84
CA ARG A 56 -1.06 4.73 -18.40
C ARG A 56 -0.78 3.47 -17.59
N MET A 57 -1.49 2.37 -17.87
CA MET A 57 -1.27 1.09 -17.20
C MET A 57 0.16 0.56 -17.42
N GLN A 58 0.67 0.62 -18.66
CA GLN A 58 2.06 0.22 -18.94
C GLN A 58 3.08 1.06 -18.19
N ARG A 59 2.81 2.36 -18.03
CA ARG A 59 3.65 3.24 -17.24
C ARG A 59 3.61 2.85 -15.75
N ASP A 60 2.43 2.60 -15.19
CA ASP A 60 2.27 2.18 -13.79
C ASP A 60 2.98 0.86 -13.52
N ILE A 61 2.87 -0.11 -14.42
CA ILE A 61 3.62 -1.38 -14.35
C ILE A 61 5.13 -1.10 -14.36
N ARG A 62 5.62 -0.21 -15.22
CA ARG A 62 7.04 0.13 -15.30
C ARG A 62 7.55 0.78 -14.00
N LEU A 63 6.80 1.72 -13.44
CA LEU A 63 7.10 2.31 -12.14
C LEU A 63 7.07 1.26 -11.01
N SER A 64 6.08 0.36 -11.03
CA SER A 64 5.98 -0.74 -10.06
C SER A 64 7.19 -1.70 -10.11
N VAL A 65 7.70 -1.98 -11.32
CA VAL A 65 8.94 -2.76 -11.49
C VAL A 65 10.15 -2.01 -10.91
N GLN A 66 10.24 -0.69 -11.12
CA GLN A 66 11.31 0.13 -10.54
C GLN A 66 11.22 0.15 -9.00
N SER A 67 10.02 0.33 -8.44
CA SER A 67 9.79 0.26 -6.99
C SER A 67 10.14 -1.12 -6.42
N ALA A 68 9.85 -2.19 -7.16
CA ALA A 68 10.21 -3.55 -6.74
C ALA A 68 11.72 -3.77 -6.59
N VAL A 69 12.55 -3.07 -7.39
CA VAL A 69 14.03 -3.10 -7.19
C VAL A 69 14.39 -2.50 -5.84
N VAL A 70 13.82 -1.34 -5.50
CA VAL A 70 14.07 -0.66 -4.21
C VAL A 70 13.62 -1.54 -3.04
N PHE A 71 12.42 -2.10 -3.14
CA PHE A 71 11.89 -3.01 -2.12
C PHE A 71 12.73 -4.28 -1.98
N ALA A 72 13.24 -4.83 -3.08
CA ALA A 72 14.09 -6.02 -3.06
C ALA A 72 15.44 -5.76 -2.37
N VAL A 73 16.04 -4.60 -2.61
CA VAL A 73 17.27 -4.19 -1.91
C VAL A 73 16.99 -4.02 -0.42
N GLY A 74 15.92 -3.30 -0.05
CA GLY A 74 15.51 -3.15 1.35
C GLY A 74 15.24 -4.51 2.03
N ALA A 75 14.54 -5.40 1.36
CA ALA A 75 14.27 -6.75 1.86
C ALA A 75 15.54 -7.61 2.00
N ALA A 76 16.51 -7.49 1.08
CA ALA A 76 17.80 -8.19 1.19
C ALA A 76 18.59 -7.69 2.40
N LEU A 77 18.59 -6.38 2.66
CA LEU A 77 19.21 -5.80 3.87
C LEU A 77 18.51 -6.31 5.13
N LEU A 78 17.18 -6.41 5.12
CA LEU A 78 16.40 -6.96 6.23
C LEU A 78 16.77 -8.44 6.48
N VAL A 79 16.81 -9.27 5.43
CA VAL A 79 17.21 -10.68 5.54
C VAL A 79 18.63 -10.80 6.09
N ALA A 80 19.54 -9.97 5.64
CA ALA A 80 20.90 -9.91 6.16
C ALA A 80 20.94 -9.57 7.66
N ALA A 81 20.19 -8.57 8.09
CA ALA A 81 20.07 -8.19 9.50
C ALA A 81 19.48 -9.30 10.36
N ILE A 82 18.47 -10.02 9.85
CA ILE A 82 17.89 -11.20 10.53
C ILE A 82 18.92 -12.31 10.67
N ARG A 83 19.67 -12.64 9.60
CA ARG A 83 20.71 -13.67 9.62
C ARG A 83 21.88 -13.32 10.57
N MET A 84 22.18 -12.03 10.72
CA MET A 84 23.16 -11.55 11.69
C MET A 84 22.65 -11.58 13.14
N GLY A 85 21.37 -11.84 13.36
CA GLY A 85 20.75 -11.86 14.69
C GLY A 85 20.65 -10.49 15.36
N ILE A 86 20.75 -9.39 14.61
CA ILE A 86 20.71 -8.02 15.15
C ILE A 86 19.30 -7.43 15.21
N THR A 87 18.30 -8.12 14.65
CA THR A 87 16.89 -7.74 14.73
C THR A 87 16.19 -8.39 15.92
N ARG A 88 14.98 -7.92 16.22
CA ARG A 88 14.10 -8.54 17.20
C ARG A 88 13.15 -9.59 16.60
N ILE A 89 13.43 -10.07 15.39
CA ILE A 89 12.67 -11.14 14.76
C ILE A 89 12.91 -12.45 15.51
N TYR A 90 11.83 -13.21 15.74
CA TYR A 90 11.88 -14.52 16.39
C TYR A 90 11.01 -15.55 15.64
N LEU A 91 11.32 -16.84 15.87
CA LEU A 91 10.68 -17.96 15.17
C LEU A 91 9.83 -18.86 16.11
N ASP A 92 10.08 -18.84 17.41
CA ASP A 92 9.33 -19.65 18.37
C ASP A 92 8.09 -18.90 18.86
N PRO A 93 6.86 -19.30 18.47
CA PRO A 93 5.63 -18.62 18.87
C PRO A 93 5.35 -18.67 20.39
N HIS A 94 5.98 -19.60 21.12
CA HIS A 94 5.83 -19.70 22.56
C HIS A 94 6.65 -18.66 23.31
N ARG A 95 7.64 -18.01 22.68
CA ARG A 95 8.51 -17.01 23.31
C ARG A 95 7.74 -15.87 23.97
N TYR A 96 6.66 -15.39 23.36
CA TYR A 96 5.78 -14.35 23.89
C TYR A 96 4.32 -14.82 23.99
N GLY A 97 4.03 -16.06 23.60
CA GLY A 97 2.68 -16.61 23.51
C GLY A 97 1.94 -16.24 22.23
N TRP A 98 0.95 -17.07 21.86
CA TRP A 98 0.17 -16.91 20.62
C TRP A 98 -0.61 -15.60 20.54
N TRP A 99 -1.08 -15.08 21.67
CA TRP A 99 -1.79 -13.81 21.74
C TRP A 99 -0.95 -12.63 21.26
N TYR A 100 0.38 -12.70 21.47
CA TYR A 100 1.29 -11.64 21.06
C TYR A 100 1.45 -11.54 19.53
N LEU A 101 1.21 -12.62 18.78
CA LEU A 101 1.18 -12.59 17.31
C LEU A 101 0.09 -11.63 16.83
N ALA A 102 -1.13 -11.75 17.39
CA ALA A 102 -2.24 -10.88 17.03
C ALA A 102 -2.02 -9.44 17.52
N LEU A 103 -1.53 -9.27 18.75
CA LEU A 103 -1.24 -7.94 19.30
C LEU A 103 -0.16 -7.21 18.48
N SER A 104 0.96 -7.88 18.22
CA SER A 104 2.06 -7.28 17.45
C SER A 104 1.66 -7.01 16.01
N TYR A 105 0.84 -7.85 15.40
CA TYR A 105 0.27 -7.60 14.08
C TYR A 105 -0.58 -6.31 14.08
N GLY A 106 -1.55 -6.19 14.96
CA GLY A 106 -2.38 -4.99 15.08
C GLY A 106 -1.57 -3.73 15.38
N ALA A 107 -0.59 -3.83 16.30
CA ALA A 107 0.29 -2.73 16.65
C ALA A 107 1.11 -2.25 15.43
N VAL A 108 1.67 -3.17 14.64
CA VAL A 108 2.42 -2.80 13.44
C VAL A 108 1.52 -2.12 12.41
N LEU A 109 0.29 -2.59 12.20
CA LEU A 109 -0.64 -1.93 11.27
C LEU A 109 -0.98 -0.50 11.71
N VAL A 110 -1.22 -0.27 13.00
CA VAL A 110 -1.52 1.08 13.53
C VAL A 110 -0.30 2.00 13.41
N ILE A 111 0.90 1.51 13.75
CA ILE A 111 2.14 2.29 13.62
C ILE A 111 2.44 2.59 12.16
N GLN A 112 2.21 1.62 11.28
CA GLN A 112 2.41 1.80 9.84
C GLN A 112 1.44 2.80 9.24
N ASP A 113 0.17 2.76 9.64
CA ASP A 113 -0.84 3.72 9.22
C ASP A 113 -0.45 5.15 9.60
N ALA A 114 0.03 5.35 10.85
CA ALA A 114 0.57 6.63 11.28
C ALA A 114 1.77 7.05 10.44
N TYR A 115 2.76 6.16 10.27
CA TYR A 115 3.95 6.43 9.47
C TYR A 115 3.59 6.82 8.03
N PHE A 116 2.71 6.05 7.41
CA PHE A 116 2.25 6.30 6.04
C PHE A 116 1.51 7.64 5.95
N TYR A 117 0.56 7.92 6.84
CA TYR A 117 -0.20 9.17 6.84
C TYR A 117 0.73 10.39 6.87
N PHE A 118 1.69 10.43 7.81
CA PHE A 118 2.58 11.58 7.95
C PHE A 118 3.56 11.71 6.81
N THR A 119 4.14 10.62 6.31
CA THR A 119 5.05 10.64 5.16
C THR A 119 4.32 11.00 3.87
N HIS A 120 3.12 10.44 3.65
CA HIS A 120 2.29 10.70 2.48
C HIS A 120 1.84 12.18 2.44
N ARG A 121 1.34 12.70 3.56
CA ARG A 121 1.01 14.12 3.68
C ARG A 121 2.23 15.03 3.46
N LEU A 122 3.40 14.62 3.95
CA LEU A 122 4.65 15.34 3.71
C LEU A 122 5.03 15.35 2.22
N PHE A 123 4.86 14.24 1.51
CA PHE A 123 5.13 14.16 0.07
C PHE A 123 4.22 15.08 -0.75
N HIS A 124 3.02 15.38 -0.26
CA HIS A 124 2.13 16.38 -0.86
C HIS A 124 2.53 17.83 -0.57
N HIS A 125 3.55 18.07 0.25
CA HIS A 125 4.08 19.42 0.41
C HIS A 125 4.60 19.96 -0.92
N ARG A 126 4.24 21.19 -1.27
CA ARG A 126 4.50 21.86 -2.56
C ARG A 126 5.94 21.73 -3.09
N GLN A 127 6.94 21.74 -2.19
CA GLN A 127 8.35 21.64 -2.55
C GLN A 127 8.81 20.19 -2.80
N LEU A 128 8.13 19.20 -2.20
CA LEU A 128 8.52 17.79 -2.21
C LEU A 128 7.75 16.99 -3.25
N PHE A 129 6.51 17.35 -3.53
CA PHE A 129 5.59 16.57 -4.37
C PHE A 129 6.21 16.10 -5.69
N ARG A 130 6.87 16.99 -6.42
CA ARG A 130 7.47 16.69 -7.73
C ARG A 130 8.57 15.61 -7.68
N TRP A 131 9.20 15.42 -6.51
CA TRP A 131 10.33 14.51 -6.34
C TRP A 131 9.96 13.20 -5.67
N PHE A 132 8.87 13.21 -4.90
CA PHE A 132 8.51 12.10 -4.04
C PHE A 132 7.22 11.39 -4.46
N HIS A 133 6.28 12.05 -5.14
CA HIS A 133 4.94 11.51 -5.30
C HIS A 133 4.24 11.91 -6.61
N ALA A 134 4.85 12.74 -7.43
CA ALA A 134 4.22 13.21 -8.67
C ALA A 134 4.06 12.12 -9.72
N ALA A 135 4.97 11.14 -9.79
CA ALA A 135 4.84 10.06 -10.74
C ALA A 135 3.66 9.14 -10.39
N HIS A 136 3.42 8.89 -9.10
CA HIS A 136 2.26 8.16 -8.61
C HIS A 136 0.94 8.85 -8.99
N HIS A 137 0.82 10.15 -8.75
CA HIS A 137 -0.37 10.96 -9.05
C HIS A 137 -0.62 11.25 -10.53
N GLN A 138 0.28 10.86 -11.45
CA GLN A 138 -0.05 10.93 -12.88
C GLN A 138 -1.17 9.93 -13.24
N SER A 139 -1.40 8.91 -12.41
CA SER A 139 -2.53 7.99 -12.54
C SER A 139 -3.75 8.55 -11.81
N ARG A 140 -4.38 9.60 -12.39
CA ARG A 140 -5.59 10.23 -11.82
C ARG A 140 -6.75 9.26 -11.66
N GLN A 141 -6.79 8.20 -12.44
CA GLN A 141 -7.71 7.08 -12.34
C GLN A 141 -6.88 5.84 -12.03
N PRO A 142 -6.65 5.56 -10.74
CA PRO A 142 -5.84 4.43 -10.36
C PRO A 142 -6.49 3.12 -10.79
N THR A 143 -5.64 2.15 -11.10
CA THR A 143 -6.03 0.77 -11.36
C THR A 143 -5.25 -0.15 -10.43
N PRO A 144 -5.57 -1.44 -10.30
CA PRO A 144 -4.74 -2.36 -9.54
C PRO A 144 -3.24 -2.28 -9.87
N TRP A 145 -2.91 -1.94 -11.11
CA TRP A 145 -1.52 -1.76 -11.56
C TRP A 145 -0.81 -0.56 -10.93
N THR A 146 -1.56 0.42 -10.42
CA THR A 146 -1.02 1.63 -9.77
C THR A 146 -0.50 1.35 -8.35
N SER A 147 -0.90 0.22 -7.75
CA SER A 147 -0.68 -0.11 -6.32
C SER A 147 0.78 -0.07 -5.85
N PHE A 148 1.75 -0.27 -6.74
CA PHE A 148 3.18 -0.21 -6.46
C PHE A 148 3.92 0.82 -7.33
N ALA A 149 3.19 1.67 -8.06
CA ALA A 149 3.76 2.66 -8.98
C ALA A 149 4.26 3.91 -8.23
N PHE A 150 5.26 3.74 -7.39
CA PHE A 150 5.87 4.81 -6.58
C PHE A 150 7.02 5.50 -7.28
N ASP A 151 7.28 6.75 -6.91
CA ASP A 151 8.58 7.38 -7.15
C ASP A 151 9.67 6.63 -6.37
N THR A 152 10.90 6.60 -6.88
CA THR A 152 12.01 5.83 -6.26
C THR A 152 12.26 6.23 -4.81
N VAL A 153 12.18 7.53 -4.51
CA VAL A 153 12.40 8.04 -3.15
C VAL A 153 11.25 7.64 -2.23
N GLU A 154 10.02 7.72 -2.73
CA GLU A 154 8.86 7.24 -2.00
C GLU A 154 8.98 5.76 -1.67
N ALA A 155 9.33 4.92 -2.66
CA ALA A 155 9.55 3.49 -2.44
C ALA A 155 10.61 3.23 -1.36
N ALA A 156 11.69 4.02 -1.34
CA ALA A 156 12.74 3.90 -0.31
C ALA A 156 12.23 4.27 1.08
N VAL A 157 11.46 5.35 1.20
CA VAL A 157 10.84 5.77 2.47
C VAL A 157 9.85 4.71 2.94
N GLN A 158 9.01 4.15 2.07
CA GLN A 158 8.09 3.08 2.45
C GLN A 158 8.83 1.79 2.88
N ALA A 159 9.94 1.42 2.21
CA ALA A 159 10.76 0.29 2.61
C ALA A 159 11.43 0.50 3.99
N LEU A 160 11.79 1.73 4.32
CA LEU A 160 12.45 2.09 5.58
C LEU A 160 11.59 1.73 6.80
N PHE A 161 10.27 1.81 6.70
CA PHE A 161 9.37 1.42 7.78
C PHE A 161 9.66 0.00 8.28
N LEU A 162 9.69 -0.97 7.36
CA LEU A 162 9.94 -2.38 7.72
C LEU A 162 11.37 -2.60 8.22
N LEU A 163 12.34 -1.89 7.63
CA LEU A 163 13.72 -1.95 8.10
C LEU A 163 13.88 -1.46 9.54
N VAL A 164 13.11 -0.46 9.95
CA VAL A 164 13.18 0.12 11.30
C VAL A 164 12.37 -0.67 12.31
N ILE A 165 11.13 -1.05 11.97
CA ILE A 165 10.21 -1.67 12.94
C ILE A 165 10.72 -2.98 13.53
N VAL A 166 11.48 -3.76 12.76
CA VAL A 166 12.05 -5.06 13.21
C VAL A 166 13.18 -4.91 14.23
N PHE A 167 13.74 -3.71 14.41
CA PHE A 167 14.67 -3.40 15.48
C PHE A 167 13.97 -2.85 16.72
N LEU A 168 12.79 -2.29 16.57
CA LEU A 168 12.03 -1.67 17.65
C LEU A 168 11.13 -2.67 18.37
N LEU A 169 10.42 -3.52 17.62
CA LEU A 169 9.43 -4.46 18.15
C LEU A 169 9.87 -5.91 17.97
N PRO A 170 9.71 -6.77 18.97
CA PRO A 170 9.80 -8.21 18.79
C PRO A 170 8.67 -8.67 17.85
N LEU A 171 9.00 -9.19 16.69
CA LEU A 171 8.02 -9.68 15.71
C LEU A 171 8.30 -11.13 15.36
N HIS A 172 7.27 -11.95 15.39
CA HIS A 172 7.36 -13.29 14.87
C HIS A 172 7.43 -13.26 13.34
N MET A 173 8.18 -14.16 12.72
CA MET A 173 8.29 -14.22 11.25
C MET A 173 6.93 -14.30 10.54
N VAL A 174 5.98 -15.07 11.09
CA VAL A 174 4.60 -15.16 10.55
C VAL A 174 3.89 -13.81 10.62
N THR A 175 4.05 -13.06 11.71
CA THR A 175 3.51 -11.70 11.84
C THR A 175 4.08 -10.77 10.78
N LEU A 176 5.39 -10.81 10.55
CA LEU A 176 6.04 -10.02 9.49
C LEU A 176 5.49 -10.36 8.10
N MET A 177 5.33 -11.65 7.81
CA MET A 177 4.76 -12.10 6.53
C MET A 177 3.28 -11.68 6.38
N ALA A 178 2.49 -11.76 7.45
CA ALA A 178 1.10 -11.32 7.46
C ALA A 178 1.00 -9.80 7.20
N VAL A 179 1.85 -8.99 7.82
CA VAL A 179 1.94 -7.54 7.57
C VAL A 179 2.26 -7.27 6.09
N LEU A 180 3.29 -7.91 5.53
CA LEU A 180 3.67 -7.75 4.13
C LEU A 180 2.54 -8.13 3.16
N LEU A 181 1.80 -9.18 3.47
CA LEU A 181 0.64 -9.60 2.67
C LEU A 181 -0.49 -8.57 2.77
N THR A 182 -0.82 -8.11 3.99
CA THR A 182 -1.83 -7.07 4.22
C THR A 182 -1.49 -5.77 3.49
N MET A 183 -0.24 -5.31 3.57
CA MET A 183 0.24 -4.14 2.81
C MET A 183 -0.05 -4.29 1.31
N SER A 184 0.27 -5.45 0.76
CA SER A 184 0.12 -5.69 -0.69
C SER A 184 -1.35 -5.74 -1.12
N ILE A 185 -2.17 -6.45 -0.35
CA ILE A 185 -3.61 -6.55 -0.62
C ILE A 185 -4.27 -5.18 -0.47
N TRP A 186 -3.96 -4.45 0.60
CA TRP A 186 -4.57 -3.15 0.87
C TRP A 186 -4.16 -2.08 -0.15
N ALA A 187 -2.89 -2.07 -0.57
CA ALA A 187 -2.43 -1.21 -1.64
C ALA A 187 -3.23 -1.46 -2.94
N VAL A 188 -3.51 -2.73 -3.28
CA VAL A 188 -4.35 -3.05 -4.45
C VAL A 188 -5.80 -2.64 -4.22
N ILE A 189 -6.38 -2.87 -3.03
CA ILE A 189 -7.75 -2.46 -2.70
C ILE A 189 -7.90 -0.94 -2.89
N ASN A 190 -7.00 -0.13 -2.35
CA ASN A 190 -7.04 1.33 -2.49
C ASN A 190 -7.00 1.79 -3.96
N HIS A 191 -6.35 1.02 -4.83
CA HIS A 191 -6.19 1.33 -6.25
C HIS A 191 -7.16 0.55 -7.18
N LEU A 192 -8.27 0.01 -6.66
CA LEU A 192 -9.24 -0.71 -7.51
C LEU A 192 -9.92 0.19 -8.54
N GLY A 193 -9.88 1.51 -8.36
CA GLY A 193 -10.55 2.46 -9.26
C GLY A 193 -12.09 2.37 -9.19
N LEU A 194 -12.63 1.83 -8.13
CA LEU A 194 -14.07 1.65 -7.93
C LEU A 194 -14.61 2.82 -7.11
N ASP A 195 -15.30 3.75 -7.74
CA ASP A 195 -16.02 4.82 -7.05
C ASP A 195 -17.27 4.31 -6.32
N ARG A 196 -17.78 3.13 -6.71
CA ARG A 196 -18.99 2.53 -6.13
C ARG A 196 -18.74 1.06 -5.82
N LEU A 197 -18.29 0.80 -4.60
CA LEU A 197 -18.52 -0.52 -4.01
C LEU A 197 -20.00 -0.67 -3.63
N PRO A 198 -20.52 -1.92 -3.54
CA PRO A 198 -21.89 -2.15 -3.07
C PRO A 198 -22.16 -1.31 -1.82
N GLY A 199 -23.33 -0.66 -1.74
CA GLY A 199 -23.68 0.41 -0.81
C GLY A 199 -23.53 0.16 0.70
N SER A 200 -22.94 -0.96 1.09
CA SER A 200 -22.63 -1.30 2.48
C SER A 200 -21.14 -1.19 2.84
N PHE A 201 -20.25 -1.10 1.88
CA PHE A 201 -18.80 -0.97 2.14
C PHE A 201 -18.20 0.12 1.22
N PRO A 202 -17.41 1.05 1.76
CA PRO A 202 -16.96 1.23 3.14
C PRO A 202 -17.90 2.05 4.04
N HIS A 203 -19.14 2.32 3.62
CA HIS A 203 -20.03 3.30 4.25
C HIS A 203 -20.83 2.77 5.46
N GLY A 204 -20.83 1.47 5.70
CA GLY A 204 -21.42 0.89 6.90
C GLY A 204 -20.68 1.28 8.17
N TRP A 205 -21.31 1.01 9.34
CA TRP A 205 -20.77 1.34 10.67
C TRP A 205 -19.30 0.95 10.86
N LEU A 206 -18.88 -0.22 10.39
CA LEU A 206 -17.49 -0.67 10.46
C LEU A 206 -16.64 -0.07 9.33
N GLY A 207 -17.17 -0.05 8.11
CA GLY A 207 -16.45 0.37 6.91
C GLY A 207 -15.98 1.83 6.95
N ARG A 208 -16.73 2.71 7.64
CA ARG A 208 -16.36 4.13 7.80
C ARG A 208 -15.02 4.37 8.50
N TRP A 209 -14.45 3.36 9.17
CA TRP A 209 -13.15 3.46 9.83
C TRP A 209 -11.98 3.06 8.95
N PHE A 210 -12.25 2.55 7.75
CA PHE A 210 -11.23 2.05 6.85
C PHE A 210 -11.13 2.88 5.57
N ILE A 211 -9.90 3.12 5.15
CA ILE A 211 -9.62 3.68 3.82
C ILE A 211 -9.94 2.61 2.78
N GLY A 212 -10.66 2.98 1.75
CA GLY A 212 -11.02 2.10 0.63
C GLY A 212 -10.83 2.80 -0.71
N PRO A 213 -11.22 2.14 -1.81
CA PRO A 213 -10.99 2.63 -3.17
C PRO A 213 -11.54 4.04 -3.42
N ALA A 214 -12.73 4.35 -2.90
CA ALA A 214 -13.36 5.66 -3.08
C ALA A 214 -12.57 6.79 -2.39
N HIS A 215 -12.06 6.54 -1.15
CA HIS A 215 -11.21 7.52 -0.46
C HIS A 215 -9.94 7.82 -1.26
N HIS A 216 -9.28 6.76 -1.75
CA HIS A 216 -8.01 6.90 -2.43
C HIS A 216 -8.17 7.43 -3.87
N SER A 217 -9.25 7.08 -4.57
CA SER A 217 -9.60 7.70 -5.87
C SER A 217 -9.81 9.20 -5.73
N LEU A 218 -10.53 9.62 -4.67
CA LEU A 218 -10.74 11.03 -4.38
C LEU A 218 -9.44 11.76 -4.00
N HIS A 219 -8.54 11.07 -3.30
CA HIS A 219 -7.21 11.56 -3.03
C HIS A 219 -6.42 11.82 -4.34
N HIS A 220 -6.44 10.89 -5.29
CA HIS A 220 -5.80 11.07 -6.61
C HIS A 220 -6.45 12.19 -7.44
N GLU A 221 -7.71 12.51 -7.20
CA GLU A 221 -8.42 13.63 -7.85
C GLU A 221 -8.09 14.98 -7.21
N LYS A 222 -8.18 15.08 -5.86
CA LYS A 222 -8.14 16.34 -5.10
C LYS A 222 -6.76 16.67 -4.48
N TYR A 223 -5.89 15.70 -4.31
CA TYR A 223 -4.52 15.80 -3.77
C TYR A 223 -4.39 16.23 -2.30
N GLY A 224 -5.37 16.90 -1.73
CA GLY A 224 -5.33 17.50 -0.39
C GLY A 224 -6.12 16.76 0.68
N VAL A 225 -6.71 15.60 0.36
CA VAL A 225 -7.61 14.85 1.23
C VAL A 225 -7.24 13.36 1.28
N HIS A 226 -7.66 12.65 2.32
CA HIS A 226 -7.54 11.18 2.46
C HIS A 226 -6.12 10.64 2.30
N PHE A 227 -5.24 11.00 3.24
CA PHE A 227 -3.83 10.57 3.26
C PHE A 227 -3.61 9.21 3.94
N GLY A 228 -4.62 8.65 4.62
CA GLY A 228 -4.53 7.38 5.37
C GLY A 228 -4.22 6.18 4.48
N LEU A 229 -3.65 5.13 5.09
CA LEU A 229 -3.36 3.85 4.41
C LEU A 229 -4.47 2.83 4.66
N TYR A 230 -4.71 2.52 5.94
CA TYR A 230 -5.71 1.54 6.38
C TYR A 230 -6.92 2.18 7.01
N PHE A 231 -6.71 3.22 7.83
CA PHE A 231 -7.72 3.79 8.71
C PHE A 231 -8.00 5.25 8.39
N THR A 232 -9.26 5.67 8.55
CA THR A 232 -9.68 7.08 8.41
C THR A 232 -9.35 7.93 9.65
N PHE A 233 -8.76 7.31 10.69
CA PHE A 233 -8.51 7.94 11.98
C PHE A 233 -7.71 9.24 11.88
N TRP A 234 -6.58 9.22 11.16
CA TRP A 234 -5.72 10.39 11.03
C TRP A 234 -6.36 11.49 10.18
N ASP A 235 -7.07 11.11 9.09
CA ASP A 235 -7.77 12.07 8.24
C ASP A 235 -8.85 12.80 9.02
N ARG A 236 -9.61 12.12 9.87
CA ARG A 236 -10.60 12.73 10.76
C ARG A 236 -9.96 13.60 11.84
N LEU A 237 -8.95 13.07 12.53
CA LEU A 237 -8.29 13.77 13.61
C LEU A 237 -7.64 15.07 13.15
N LEU A 238 -7.07 15.08 11.95
CA LEU A 238 -6.27 16.20 11.41
C LEU A 238 -6.99 17.01 10.33
N GLY A 239 -8.31 16.75 10.13
CA GLY A 239 -9.19 17.52 9.24
C GLY A 239 -8.81 17.41 7.76
N THR A 240 -8.33 16.23 7.33
CA THR A 240 -8.00 15.93 5.94
C THR A 240 -8.98 14.96 5.29
N GLU A 241 -10.10 14.63 5.95
CA GLU A 241 -11.24 13.96 5.32
C GLU A 241 -11.98 14.96 4.40
N ASP A 242 -12.40 14.51 3.22
CA ASP A 242 -13.18 15.36 2.32
C ASP A 242 -14.56 15.59 2.94
N PRO A 243 -14.99 16.85 3.16
CA PRO A 243 -16.28 17.15 3.78
C PRO A 243 -17.48 16.65 2.96
N ASP A 244 -17.31 16.54 1.64
CA ASP A 244 -18.38 16.08 0.74
C ASP A 244 -18.36 14.56 0.52
N TYR A 245 -17.43 13.83 1.18
CA TYR A 245 -17.28 12.38 0.99
C TYR A 245 -18.57 11.61 1.26
N ALA A 246 -19.23 11.88 2.39
CA ALA A 246 -20.48 11.22 2.76
C ALA A 246 -21.60 11.52 1.76
N LEU A 247 -21.73 12.78 1.32
CA LEU A 247 -22.72 13.19 0.31
C LEU A 247 -22.51 12.50 -1.04
N ARG A 248 -21.25 12.27 -1.41
CA ARG A 248 -20.90 11.66 -2.71
C ARG A 248 -21.08 10.13 -2.73
N TYR A 249 -20.82 9.47 -1.61
CA TYR A 249 -20.68 8.01 -1.56
C TYR A 249 -21.59 7.30 -0.57
N ASP A 250 -22.25 8.00 0.37
CA ASP A 250 -23.21 7.41 1.31
C ASP A 250 -24.65 7.49 0.74
N PRO A 251 -25.25 6.35 0.35
CA PRO A 251 -26.63 6.33 -0.18
C PRO A 251 -27.68 6.80 0.84
N GLY A 252 -27.34 6.85 2.13
CA GLY A 252 -28.23 7.28 3.22
C GLY A 252 -28.11 8.76 3.60
N ALA A 253 -27.22 9.52 2.94
CA ALA A 253 -27.01 10.95 3.21
C ALA A 253 -28.01 11.88 2.50
N HIS A 254 -29.04 11.32 1.82
CA HIS A 254 -30.11 12.05 1.12
C HIS A 254 -31.45 11.86 1.82
#